data_b646479db13b26b8acfdece4acda7055
#
_entry.id   b646479db13b26b8acfdece4acda7055
#
_cell.length_a   1.000
_cell.length_b   1.000
_cell.length_c   1.000
_cell.angle_alpha   90.00
_cell.angle_beta   90.00
_cell.angle_gamma   90.00
#
_symmetry.space_group_name_H-M   'P 1'
#
loop_
_entity.id
_entity.type
_entity.pdbx_description
1 polymer ?
#
loop_
_entity_poly.entity_id
_entity_poly.type
_entity_poly.pdbx_seq_one_letter_code
_entity_poly.pdbx_strand_id
1 'polypeptide(L)'
;MSALNTEKAVAALQPVRRHLLECARADAEREIAEAEQEAERVLAAARNQAAQLAEAARAAGRAAAETVSAQRRAALQRELRGAVLAAQRDIYQRWCRRGTEAVLRLREDPAYPHWAAALRATAQATLGAGAQLREHPTGGVVAEAGQRCMDLSLAGIAARVLDDTTAQVDEPWS
;
A
#
# COMPACT_ATOMS: atom_id res chain seq x y z
N MET A 1 39.43 -91.04 -44.63
CA MET A 1 38.66 -90.34 -45.68
C MET A 1 37.70 -89.30 -45.15
N SER A 2 37.40 -89.24 -43.84
CA SER A 2 36.37 -88.30 -43.25
C SER A 2 36.89 -86.88 -43.03
N ALA A 3 38.19 -86.67 -42.65
CA ALA A 3 38.73 -85.35 -42.30
C ALA A 3 38.80 -84.36 -43.51
N LEU A 4 39.26 -84.86 -44.67
CA LEU A 4 39.37 -84.08 -45.92
C LEU A 4 38.01 -83.56 -46.44
N ASN A 5 36.93 -84.27 -46.12
CA ASN A 5 35.58 -83.86 -46.54
C ASN A 5 35.01 -82.74 -45.59
N THR A 6 35.40 -82.79 -44.32
CA THR A 6 35.01 -81.79 -43.33
C THR A 6 35.72 -80.45 -43.58
N GLU A 7 37.00 -80.46 -43.93
CA GLU A 7 37.76 -79.23 -44.30
C GLU A 7 37.23 -78.57 -45.57
N LYS A 8 36.85 -79.35 -46.61
CA LYS A 8 36.23 -78.81 -47.81
C LYS A 8 34.81 -78.17 -47.51
N ALA A 9 34.05 -78.83 -46.65
CA ALA A 9 32.74 -78.31 -46.25
C ALA A 9 32.89 -77.03 -45.44
N VAL A 10 33.83 -76.92 -44.52
CA VAL A 10 34.10 -75.69 -43.75
C VAL A 10 34.57 -74.55 -44.67
N ALA A 11 35.46 -74.86 -45.63
CA ALA A 11 35.94 -73.88 -46.61
C ALA A 11 34.78 -73.37 -47.51
N ALA A 12 33.85 -74.22 -47.92
CA ALA A 12 32.69 -73.85 -48.71
C ALA A 12 31.67 -72.96 -47.92
N LEU A 13 31.60 -73.06 -46.61
CA LEU A 13 30.72 -72.23 -45.74
C LEU A 13 31.38 -70.91 -45.34
N GLN A 14 32.67 -70.69 -45.56
CA GLN A 14 33.33 -69.44 -45.23
C GLN A 14 32.71 -68.17 -45.86
N PRO A 15 32.29 -68.16 -47.11
CA PRO A 15 31.58 -66.99 -47.71
C PRO A 15 30.26 -66.68 -47.01
N VAL A 16 29.46 -67.67 -46.68
CA VAL A 16 28.20 -67.56 -46.00
C VAL A 16 28.43 -66.99 -44.59
N ARG A 17 29.36 -67.49 -43.86
CA ARG A 17 29.75 -67.00 -42.53
C ARG A 17 30.20 -65.54 -42.58
N ARG A 18 31.00 -65.16 -43.59
CA ARG A 18 31.44 -63.77 -43.77
C ARG A 18 30.22 -62.82 -44.00
N HIS A 19 29.33 -63.24 -44.93
CA HIS A 19 28.17 -62.48 -45.24
C HIS A 19 27.19 -62.28 -44.01
N LEU A 20 27.00 -63.35 -43.24
CA LEU A 20 26.17 -63.27 -42.02
C LEU A 20 26.81 -62.31 -40.96
N LEU A 21 28.20 -62.37 -40.87
CA LEU A 21 28.87 -61.43 -39.95
C LEU A 21 28.81 -59.99 -40.46
N GLU A 22 28.84 -59.74 -41.76
CA GLU A 22 28.67 -58.39 -42.34
C GLU A 22 27.26 -57.89 -42.15
N CYS A 23 26.25 -58.71 -42.38
CA CYS A 23 24.84 -58.35 -42.07
C CYS A 23 24.61 -58.00 -40.58
N ALA A 24 25.09 -58.86 -39.69
CA ALA A 24 24.97 -58.68 -38.25
C ALA A 24 25.64 -57.38 -37.77
N ARG A 25 26.81 -57.04 -38.35
CA ARG A 25 27.48 -55.76 -38.05
C ARG A 25 26.71 -54.57 -38.54
N ALA A 26 26.19 -54.62 -39.78
CA ALA A 26 25.39 -53.56 -40.36
C ALA A 26 24.08 -53.37 -39.58
N ASP A 27 23.46 -54.44 -39.11
CA ASP A 27 22.26 -54.35 -38.24
C ASP A 27 22.59 -53.75 -36.89
N ALA A 28 23.68 -54.14 -36.22
CA ALA A 28 24.13 -53.56 -34.97
C ALA A 28 24.49 -52.08 -35.09
N GLU A 29 25.19 -51.68 -36.17
CA GLU A 29 25.49 -50.26 -36.44
C GLU A 29 24.22 -49.44 -36.63
N ARG A 30 23.20 -50.00 -37.30
CA ARG A 30 21.90 -49.34 -37.48
C ARG A 30 21.17 -49.16 -36.14
N GLU A 31 21.10 -50.21 -35.31
CA GLU A 31 20.47 -50.15 -33.99
C GLU A 31 21.17 -49.11 -33.10
N ILE A 32 22.51 -49.04 -33.12
CA ILE A 32 23.26 -48.03 -32.35
C ILE A 32 22.94 -46.63 -32.86
N ALA A 33 22.92 -46.40 -34.16
CA ALA A 33 22.61 -45.10 -34.74
C ALA A 33 21.16 -44.64 -34.43
N GLU A 34 20.20 -45.57 -34.47
CA GLU A 34 18.81 -45.30 -34.10
C GLU A 34 18.68 -44.96 -32.60
N ALA A 35 19.37 -45.68 -31.72
CA ALA A 35 19.40 -45.43 -30.28
C ALA A 35 20.03 -44.07 -29.95
N GLU A 36 21.14 -43.72 -30.62
CA GLU A 36 21.79 -42.41 -30.47
C GLU A 36 20.87 -41.25 -30.90
N GLN A 37 20.17 -41.39 -32.05
CA GLN A 37 19.21 -40.41 -32.52
C GLN A 37 18.04 -40.23 -31.54
N GLU A 38 17.53 -41.32 -30.97
CA GLU A 38 16.46 -41.27 -29.98
C GLU A 38 16.92 -40.59 -28.69
N ALA A 39 18.14 -40.93 -28.23
CA ALA A 39 18.75 -40.28 -27.06
C ALA A 39 18.89 -38.76 -27.27
N GLU A 40 19.38 -38.33 -28.44
CA GLU A 40 19.47 -36.92 -28.79
C GLU A 40 18.10 -36.21 -28.80
N ARG A 41 17.06 -36.87 -29.37
CA ARG A 41 15.68 -36.33 -29.35
C ARG A 41 15.15 -36.16 -27.94
N VAL A 42 15.31 -37.15 -27.08
CA VAL A 42 14.91 -37.11 -25.67
C VAL A 42 15.64 -35.99 -24.94
N LEU A 43 16.94 -35.85 -25.11
CA LEU A 43 17.73 -34.80 -24.50
C LEU A 43 17.33 -33.40 -24.98
N ALA A 44 17.06 -33.25 -26.28
CA ALA A 44 16.60 -31.97 -26.85
C ALA A 44 15.21 -31.59 -26.30
N ALA A 45 14.29 -32.55 -26.23
CA ALA A 45 12.96 -32.31 -25.64
C ALA A 45 13.07 -31.94 -24.15
N ALA A 46 13.87 -32.65 -23.38
CA ALA A 46 14.08 -32.33 -21.95
C ALA A 46 14.70 -30.94 -21.73
N ARG A 47 15.67 -30.54 -22.54
CA ARG A 47 16.28 -29.19 -22.50
C ARG A 47 15.25 -28.10 -22.84
N ASN A 48 14.46 -28.32 -23.88
CA ASN A 48 13.38 -27.36 -24.24
C ASN A 48 12.35 -27.21 -23.11
N GLN A 49 11.93 -28.33 -22.51
CA GLN A 49 11.00 -28.30 -21.39
C GLN A 49 11.58 -27.58 -20.17
N ALA A 50 12.84 -27.83 -19.84
CA ALA A 50 13.53 -27.14 -18.75
C ALA A 50 13.65 -25.63 -19.01
N ALA A 51 13.95 -25.23 -20.24
CA ALA A 51 13.99 -23.82 -20.63
C ALA A 51 12.63 -23.14 -20.48
N GLN A 52 11.55 -23.80 -20.93
CA GLN A 52 10.19 -23.27 -20.78
C GLN A 52 9.77 -23.13 -19.31
N LEU A 53 10.07 -24.11 -18.48
CA LEU A 53 9.81 -24.05 -17.03
C LEU A 53 10.60 -22.91 -16.37
N ALA A 54 11.85 -22.73 -16.72
CA ALA A 54 12.68 -21.65 -16.19
C ALA A 54 12.12 -20.27 -16.59
N GLU A 55 11.69 -20.08 -17.83
CA GLU A 55 11.07 -18.82 -18.26
C GLU A 55 9.72 -18.58 -17.59
N ALA A 56 8.87 -19.58 -17.47
CA ALA A 56 7.60 -19.47 -16.74
C ALA A 56 7.83 -19.09 -15.26
N ALA A 57 8.80 -19.73 -14.61
CA ALA A 57 9.15 -19.40 -13.21
C ALA A 57 9.68 -17.96 -13.07
N ARG A 58 10.53 -17.50 -14.00
CA ARG A 58 11.01 -16.10 -14.01
C ARG A 58 9.88 -15.11 -14.24
N ALA A 59 8.96 -15.40 -15.16
CA ALA A 59 7.79 -14.54 -15.41
C ALA A 59 6.88 -14.46 -14.18
N ALA A 60 6.58 -15.58 -13.54
CA ALA A 60 5.79 -15.62 -12.31
C ALA A 60 6.49 -14.87 -11.17
N GLY A 61 7.81 -15.02 -11.02
CA GLY A 61 8.61 -14.30 -10.04
C GLY A 61 8.57 -12.77 -10.25
N ARG A 62 8.69 -12.29 -11.49
CA ARG A 62 8.57 -10.87 -11.82
C ARG A 62 7.17 -10.33 -11.47
N ALA A 63 6.11 -11.00 -11.86
CA ALA A 63 4.74 -10.60 -11.56
C ALA A 63 4.46 -10.54 -10.03
N ALA A 64 4.94 -11.54 -9.29
CA ALA A 64 4.85 -11.55 -7.83
C ALA A 64 5.62 -10.37 -7.19
N ALA A 65 6.83 -10.08 -7.67
CA ALA A 65 7.64 -8.97 -7.18
C ALA A 65 6.99 -7.60 -7.47
N GLU A 66 6.39 -7.42 -8.64
CA GLU A 66 5.65 -6.21 -8.99
C GLU A 66 4.44 -6.00 -8.07
N THR A 67 3.69 -7.07 -7.80
CA THR A 67 2.55 -7.02 -6.87
C THR A 67 2.98 -6.59 -5.47
N VAL A 68 4.01 -7.23 -4.91
CA VAL A 68 4.56 -6.88 -3.59
C VAL A 68 5.07 -5.44 -3.56
N SER A 69 5.77 -5.01 -4.62
CA SER A 69 6.28 -3.64 -4.72
C SER A 69 5.16 -2.60 -4.79
N ALA A 70 4.07 -2.88 -5.51
CA ALA A 70 2.89 -2.03 -5.57
C ALA A 70 2.20 -1.93 -4.20
N GLN A 71 2.04 -3.05 -3.51
CA GLN A 71 1.45 -3.07 -2.16
C GLN A 71 2.29 -2.27 -1.16
N ARG A 72 3.62 -2.42 -1.18
CA ARG A 72 4.53 -1.66 -0.31
C ARG A 72 4.45 -0.16 -0.59
N ARG A 73 4.45 0.26 -1.85
CA ARG A 73 4.29 1.68 -2.22
C ARG A 73 2.96 2.25 -1.72
N ALA A 74 1.85 1.52 -1.90
CA ALA A 74 0.55 1.95 -1.40
C ALA A 74 0.50 2.04 0.13
N ALA A 75 1.16 1.12 0.86
CA ALA A 75 1.27 1.18 2.30
C ALA A 75 2.07 2.41 2.77
N LEU A 76 3.25 2.65 2.19
CA LEU A 76 4.06 3.82 2.50
C LEU A 76 3.35 5.14 2.22
N GLN A 77 2.60 5.23 1.12
CA GLN A 77 1.79 6.41 0.82
C GLN A 77 0.71 6.66 1.87
N ARG A 78 0.05 5.59 2.38
CA ARG A 78 -0.94 5.73 3.45
C ARG A 78 -0.30 6.19 4.76
N GLU A 79 0.84 5.63 5.13
CA GLU A 79 1.60 6.05 6.32
C GLU A 79 2.03 7.52 6.22
N LEU A 80 2.56 7.92 5.07
CA LEU A 80 2.98 9.31 4.84
C LEU A 80 1.81 10.29 4.98
N ARG A 81 0.66 9.98 4.33
CA ARG A 81 -0.56 10.78 4.48
C ARG A 81 -1.04 10.83 5.93
N GLY A 82 -1.00 9.70 6.63
CA GLY A 82 -1.35 9.63 8.04
C GLY A 82 -0.45 10.51 8.91
N ALA A 83 0.86 10.49 8.67
CA ALA A 83 1.81 11.35 9.38
C ALA A 83 1.59 12.85 9.11
N VAL A 84 1.34 13.23 7.86
CA VAL A 84 1.03 14.62 7.48
C VAL A 84 -0.26 15.09 8.17
N LEU A 85 -1.34 14.30 8.09
CA LEU A 85 -2.61 14.65 8.75
C LEU A 85 -2.50 14.72 10.27
N ALA A 86 -1.68 13.85 10.87
CA ALA A 86 -1.41 13.91 12.31
C ALA A 86 -0.66 15.20 12.70
N ALA A 87 0.36 15.58 11.92
CA ALA A 87 1.10 16.83 12.14
C ALA A 87 0.21 18.07 11.97
N GLN A 88 -0.63 18.10 10.93
CA GLN A 88 -1.60 19.17 10.71
C GLN A 88 -2.58 19.29 11.88
N ARG A 89 -3.14 18.16 12.35
CA ARG A 89 -4.03 18.12 13.52
C ARG A 89 -3.35 18.67 14.78
N ASP A 90 -2.09 18.29 15.01
CA ASP A 90 -1.34 18.74 16.18
C ASP A 90 -1.08 20.26 16.14
N ILE A 91 -0.74 20.80 14.97
CA ILE A 91 -0.58 22.25 14.76
C ILE A 91 -1.91 22.96 15.02
N TYR A 92 -2.99 22.48 14.44
CA TYR A 92 -4.33 23.04 14.61
C TYR A 92 -4.77 23.05 16.08
N GLN A 93 -4.61 21.93 16.78
CA GLN A 93 -4.95 21.85 18.21
C GLN A 93 -4.10 22.79 19.07
N ARG A 94 -2.81 22.95 18.76
CA ARG A 94 -1.95 23.91 19.44
C ARG A 94 -2.39 25.35 19.19
N TRP A 95 -2.76 25.65 17.96
CA TRP A 95 -3.26 26.97 17.58
C TRP A 95 -4.58 27.28 18.29
N CYS A 96 -5.55 26.37 18.28
CA CYS A 96 -6.83 26.54 18.99
C CYS A 96 -6.62 26.74 20.50
N ARG A 97 -5.76 25.95 21.14
CA ARG A 97 -5.46 26.13 22.58
C ARG A 97 -4.88 27.50 22.85
N ARG A 98 -3.86 27.91 22.08
CA ARG A 98 -3.24 29.24 22.28
C ARG A 98 -4.21 30.37 22.02
N GLY A 99 -5.06 30.27 21.00
CA GLY A 99 -6.11 31.24 20.72
C GLY A 99 -7.12 31.34 21.86
N THR A 100 -7.60 30.21 22.36
CA THR A 100 -8.51 30.16 23.51
C THR A 100 -7.86 30.77 24.76
N GLU A 101 -6.63 30.37 25.08
CA GLU A 101 -5.88 30.90 26.21
C GLU A 101 -5.69 32.42 26.11
N ALA A 102 -5.40 32.94 24.91
CA ALA A 102 -5.24 34.38 24.70
C ALA A 102 -6.55 35.14 24.97
N VAL A 103 -7.70 34.62 24.48
CA VAL A 103 -9.00 35.20 24.72
C VAL A 103 -9.39 35.13 26.22
N LEU A 104 -9.14 34.02 26.89
CA LEU A 104 -9.42 33.88 28.33
C LEU A 104 -8.62 34.86 29.20
N ARG A 105 -7.38 35.19 28.81
CA ARG A 105 -6.54 36.18 29.48
C ARG A 105 -7.13 37.59 29.44
N LEU A 106 -8.02 37.88 28.49
CA LEU A 106 -8.73 39.18 28.45
C LEU A 106 -9.51 39.47 29.74
N ARG A 107 -9.84 38.43 30.53
CA ARG A 107 -10.44 38.61 31.87
C ARG A 107 -9.53 39.37 32.85
N GLU A 108 -8.22 39.25 32.66
CA GLU A 108 -7.18 39.90 33.51
C GLU A 108 -6.87 41.33 33.02
N ASP A 109 -7.39 41.72 31.85
CA ASP A 109 -7.14 43.04 31.28
C ASP A 109 -7.91 44.11 32.07
N PRO A 110 -7.30 45.26 32.37
CA PRO A 110 -7.97 46.38 33.05
C PRO A 110 -9.23 46.89 32.32
N ALA A 111 -9.32 46.73 31.01
CA ALA A 111 -10.50 47.08 30.20
C ALA A 111 -11.65 46.06 30.26
N TYR A 112 -11.43 44.89 30.86
CA TYR A 112 -12.42 43.81 30.90
C TYR A 112 -13.79 44.21 31.45
N PRO A 113 -13.90 45.01 32.56
CA PRO A 113 -15.21 45.45 33.05
C PRO A 113 -16.03 46.24 32.02
N HIS A 114 -15.35 47.00 31.16
CA HIS A 114 -16.00 47.75 30.08
C HIS A 114 -16.53 46.77 28.99
N TRP A 115 -15.72 45.80 28.59
CA TRP A 115 -16.14 44.78 27.61
C TRP A 115 -17.28 43.91 28.17
N ALA A 116 -17.19 43.49 29.42
CA ALA A 116 -18.26 42.72 30.06
C ALA A 116 -19.59 43.49 30.11
N ALA A 117 -19.56 44.81 30.34
CA ALA A 117 -20.73 45.66 30.28
C ALA A 117 -21.32 45.74 28.87
N ALA A 118 -20.47 45.86 27.84
CA ALA A 118 -20.89 45.84 26.43
C ALA A 118 -21.53 44.49 26.04
N LEU A 119 -20.96 43.36 26.48
CA LEU A 119 -21.54 42.03 26.23
C LEU A 119 -22.91 41.87 26.89
N ARG A 120 -23.11 42.39 28.13
CA ARG A 120 -24.41 42.39 28.81
C ARG A 120 -25.43 43.24 28.03
N ALA A 121 -25.04 44.44 27.59
CA ALA A 121 -25.91 45.32 26.79
C ALA A 121 -26.30 44.64 25.46
N THR A 122 -25.37 43.99 24.79
CA THR A 122 -25.66 43.26 23.54
C THR A 122 -26.63 42.12 23.78
N ALA A 123 -26.45 41.33 24.86
CA ALA A 123 -27.37 40.26 25.21
C ALA A 123 -28.78 40.77 25.50
N GLN A 124 -28.91 41.87 26.26
CA GLN A 124 -30.19 42.50 26.55
C GLN A 124 -30.90 43.07 25.30
N ALA A 125 -30.12 43.70 24.41
CA ALA A 125 -30.65 44.22 23.16
C ALA A 125 -31.18 43.10 22.25
N THR A 126 -30.54 41.94 22.25
CA THR A 126 -30.91 40.82 21.39
C THR A 126 -32.01 39.93 21.95
N LEU A 127 -32.02 39.68 23.26
CA LEU A 127 -32.99 38.78 23.91
C LEU A 127 -34.14 39.51 24.59
N GLY A 128 -34.03 40.84 24.76
CA GLY A 128 -35.00 41.69 25.43
C GLY A 128 -34.66 41.97 26.90
N ALA A 129 -35.30 43.01 27.48
CA ALA A 129 -35.01 43.48 28.85
C ALA A 129 -35.30 42.42 29.95
N GLY A 130 -36.12 41.42 29.67
CA GLY A 130 -36.45 40.32 30.60
C GLY A 130 -35.46 39.17 30.60
N ALA A 131 -34.36 39.26 29.84
CA ALA A 131 -33.33 38.20 29.79
C ALA A 131 -32.60 38.06 31.14
N GLN A 132 -32.45 36.83 31.60
CA GLN A 132 -31.63 36.51 32.77
C GLN A 132 -30.16 36.41 32.33
N LEU A 133 -29.29 37.26 32.92
CA LEU A 133 -27.87 37.29 32.62
C LEU A 133 -27.09 36.72 33.78
N ARG A 134 -26.20 35.80 33.46
CA ARG A 134 -25.24 35.20 34.40
C ARG A 134 -23.83 35.40 33.89
N GLU A 135 -22.91 35.77 34.77
CA GLU A 135 -21.50 35.80 34.44
C GLU A 135 -20.96 34.37 34.35
N HIS A 136 -20.23 34.09 33.30
CA HIS A 136 -19.62 32.77 33.11
C HIS A 136 -18.31 32.66 33.91
N PRO A 137 -18.01 31.50 34.49
CA PRO A 137 -16.76 31.30 35.27
C PRO A 137 -15.46 31.65 34.55
N THR A 138 -15.42 31.47 33.23
CA THR A 138 -14.27 31.84 32.39
C THR A 138 -14.26 33.29 31.94
N GLY A 139 -15.23 34.09 32.38
CA GLY A 139 -15.47 35.45 31.92
C GLY A 139 -16.51 35.52 30.80
N GLY A 140 -17.03 36.75 30.58
CA GLY A 140 -18.16 36.97 29.66
C GLY A 140 -19.50 36.65 30.28
N VAL A 141 -20.57 36.60 29.49
CA VAL A 141 -21.96 36.52 29.94
C VAL A 141 -22.70 35.42 29.18
N VAL A 142 -23.54 34.68 29.88
CA VAL A 142 -24.58 33.83 29.30
C VAL A 142 -25.93 34.44 29.61
N ALA A 143 -26.76 34.60 28.60
CA ALA A 143 -28.09 35.20 28.70
C ALA A 143 -29.14 34.18 28.27
N GLU A 144 -30.25 34.12 29.04
CA GLU A 144 -31.39 33.24 28.79
C GLU A 144 -32.69 34.00 28.81
N ALA A 145 -33.57 33.75 27.82
CA ALA A 145 -34.92 34.33 27.75
C ALA A 145 -35.91 33.27 27.21
N GLY A 146 -36.62 32.60 28.09
CA GLY A 146 -37.50 31.49 27.75
C GLY A 146 -36.70 30.30 27.16
N GLN A 147 -36.96 29.98 25.89
CA GLN A 147 -36.22 28.91 25.17
C GLN A 147 -35.00 29.43 24.39
N ARG A 148 -34.72 30.74 24.46
CA ARG A 148 -33.58 31.34 23.76
C ARG A 148 -32.40 31.48 24.72
N CYS A 149 -31.23 31.01 24.31
CA CYS A 149 -29.97 31.17 25.05
C CYS A 149 -28.93 31.83 24.14
N MET A 150 -28.15 32.74 24.70
CA MET A 150 -27.05 33.42 24.05
C MET A 150 -25.79 33.23 24.90
N ASP A 151 -24.82 32.53 24.36
CA ASP A 151 -23.52 32.36 25.00
C ASP A 151 -22.52 33.41 24.48
N LEU A 152 -22.26 34.41 25.30
CA LEU A 152 -21.23 35.44 25.13
C LEU A 152 -20.10 35.26 26.17
N SER A 153 -19.86 34.04 26.62
CA SER A 153 -18.69 33.73 27.41
C SER A 153 -17.40 33.91 26.58
N LEU A 154 -16.30 34.23 27.24
CA LEU A 154 -15.00 34.33 26.54
C LEU A 154 -14.64 33.03 25.86
N ALA A 155 -14.98 31.87 26.43
CA ALA A 155 -14.79 30.56 25.79
C ALA A 155 -15.64 30.40 24.52
N GLY A 156 -16.93 30.76 24.56
CA GLY A 156 -17.84 30.73 23.41
C GLY A 156 -17.43 31.72 22.32
N ILE A 157 -16.93 32.89 22.67
CA ILE A 157 -16.39 33.87 21.71
C ILE A 157 -15.11 33.31 21.07
N ALA A 158 -14.20 32.77 21.86
CA ALA A 158 -12.97 32.14 21.35
C ALA A 158 -13.29 31.04 20.34
N ALA A 159 -14.23 30.15 20.66
CA ALA A 159 -14.62 29.07 19.76
C ALA A 159 -15.14 29.63 18.42
N ARG A 160 -16.05 30.59 18.41
CA ARG A 160 -16.59 31.19 17.18
C ARG A 160 -15.52 31.89 16.33
N VAL A 161 -14.64 32.69 16.97
CA VAL A 161 -13.57 33.39 16.26
C VAL A 161 -12.55 32.39 15.65
N LEU A 162 -12.27 31.31 16.35
CA LEU A 162 -11.37 30.28 15.84
C LEU A 162 -12.01 29.50 14.69
N ASP A 163 -13.30 29.18 14.75
CA ASP A 163 -14.05 28.55 13.65
C ASP A 163 -14.09 29.44 12.41
N ASP A 164 -14.43 30.73 12.57
CA ASP A 164 -14.45 31.68 11.46
C ASP A 164 -13.08 31.87 10.82
N THR A 165 -12.01 31.88 11.62
CA THR A 165 -10.65 32.01 11.13
C THR A 165 -10.17 30.73 10.43
N THR A 166 -10.64 29.56 10.87
CA THR A 166 -10.31 28.27 10.25
C THR A 166 -10.82 28.23 8.82
N ALA A 167 -12.04 28.73 8.57
CA ALA A 167 -12.60 28.79 7.21
C ALA A 167 -11.76 29.65 6.25
N GLN A 168 -10.98 30.61 6.76
CA GLN A 168 -10.06 31.44 5.97
C GLN A 168 -8.68 30.81 5.77
N VAL A 169 -8.29 29.83 6.62
CA VAL A 169 -6.97 29.18 6.60
C VAL A 169 -6.97 27.89 5.78
N ASP A 170 -8.13 27.38 5.38
CA ASP A 170 -8.23 26.15 4.55
C ASP A 170 -7.65 26.32 3.12
N GLU A 171 -7.47 27.54 2.62
CA GLU A 171 -6.82 27.79 1.32
C GLU A 171 -5.35 27.37 1.22
N PRO A 172 -4.48 27.46 2.25
CA PRO A 172 -3.07 27.06 2.14
C PRO A 172 -2.82 25.57 2.17
N TRP A 173 -3.84 24.73 2.43
CA TRP A 173 -3.69 23.28 2.61
C TRP A 173 -4.30 22.44 1.46
N SER A 174 -4.85 23.07 0.43
CA SER A 174 -5.42 22.44 -0.77
C SER A 174 -4.40 22.15 -1.87
#